data_9fa497f43ca2d6b20246797b6244c6d4
#
_entry.id   9fa497f43ca2d6b20246797b6244c6d4
#
_cell.length_a   1.000
_cell.length_b   1.000
_cell.length_c   1.000
_cell.angle_alpha   90.00
_cell.angle_beta   90.00
_cell.angle_gamma   90.00
#
_symmetry.space_group_name_H-M   'P 1'
#
loop_
_entity.id
_entity.type
_entity.pdbx_description
1 polymer ?
#
loop_
_entity_poly.entity_id
_entity_poly.type
_entity_poly.pdbx_seq_one_letter_code
_entity_poly.pdbx_strand_id
1 'polypeptide(L)'
;NPLRPAENNLDKYPFPDRGLYYNKYPLMAEFAVKRFITSRGCPYKCSYCFEPSYFKMYKGKSKAFRRHSTEYAINEIKNVMEKYPTRRVHFSDDIFNLDKKWVKEFGEKYKKNFDVNWSCNIELTSIDEDMVQSMADSGCRGCVFGLESGVESIRMNVLNKKITNARYIEATNWLKKYNLKFFMNMMFCLPKESLDDAIEGLRFATQLKSTGIRVCILKMYKGTELANYAKAKGLSEGIGEFTYKAKDFHGEFHRIVHVTWATALFHRFPLLLRWGRTILTKKFGKVLGPIHLLLHWEDIKFFDIPLWQAWKYFWNSRDTFIGGMAKAQADTYIGDDGTVRDSKELFASPLGVVDWGGEKSNKIF
;
A
#
# COMPACT_ATOMS: atom_id res chain seq x y z
N ASN A 1 -27.17 11.25 -15.40
CA ASN A 1 -26.42 11.55 -16.62
C ASN A 1 -25.67 10.29 -17.07
N PRO A 2 -25.60 9.99 -18.38
CA PRO A 2 -24.82 8.88 -18.89
C PRO A 2 -23.32 9.12 -18.62
N LEU A 3 -22.57 8.02 -18.46
CA LEU A 3 -21.13 8.09 -18.31
C LEU A 3 -20.49 8.68 -19.58
N ARG A 4 -19.69 9.75 -19.42
CA ARG A 4 -18.89 10.32 -20.49
C ARG A 4 -17.78 9.33 -20.86
N PRO A 5 -17.45 9.13 -22.14
CA PRO A 5 -16.25 8.41 -22.53
C PRO A 5 -15.01 9.04 -21.88
N ALA A 6 -14.11 8.22 -21.39
CA ALA A 6 -12.86 8.74 -20.83
C ALA A 6 -11.91 9.13 -21.97
N GLU A 7 -11.20 10.26 -21.80
CA GLU A 7 -10.18 10.69 -22.74
C GLU A 7 -9.02 9.70 -22.77
N ASN A 8 -8.66 9.23 -23.94
CA ASN A 8 -7.56 8.29 -24.12
C ASN A 8 -6.20 8.99 -24.27
N ASN A 9 -6.19 10.21 -24.81
CA ASN A 9 -4.99 11.04 -24.90
C ASN A 9 -4.91 11.93 -23.66
N LEU A 10 -4.17 11.48 -22.63
CA LEU A 10 -4.05 12.21 -21.39
C LEU A 10 -3.26 13.52 -21.52
N ASP A 11 -2.43 13.66 -22.56
CA ASP A 11 -1.59 14.86 -22.79
C ASP A 11 -2.40 16.10 -23.19
N LYS A 12 -3.69 15.92 -23.50
CA LYS A 12 -4.62 17.05 -23.69
C LYS A 12 -4.86 17.86 -22.43
N TYR A 13 -4.64 17.28 -21.26
CA TYR A 13 -4.86 17.97 -20.01
C TYR A 13 -3.64 18.80 -19.63
N PRO A 14 -3.83 20.00 -19.06
CA PRO A 14 -2.72 20.76 -18.50
C PRO A 14 -2.10 20.02 -17.31
N PHE A 15 -0.89 20.42 -16.92
CA PHE A 15 -0.28 19.92 -15.70
C PHE A 15 -1.16 20.25 -14.49
N PRO A 16 -1.21 19.35 -13.50
CA PRO A 16 -1.90 19.64 -12.24
C PRO A 16 -1.39 20.92 -11.59
N ASP A 17 -2.30 21.84 -11.27
CA ASP A 17 -1.93 23.06 -10.55
C ASP A 17 -1.63 22.73 -9.08
N ARG A 18 -0.37 22.51 -8.80
CA ARG A 18 0.09 22.20 -7.44
C ARG A 18 0.04 23.40 -6.50
N GLY A 19 -0.04 24.61 -7.04
CA GLY A 19 -0.21 25.84 -6.26
C GLY A 19 -1.48 25.82 -5.43
N LEU A 20 -2.55 25.21 -5.93
CA LEU A 20 -3.80 25.03 -5.19
C LEU A 20 -3.60 24.33 -3.83
N TYR A 21 -2.66 23.40 -3.75
CA TYR A 21 -2.37 22.65 -2.52
C TYR A 21 -1.21 23.26 -1.74
N TYR A 22 -0.13 23.57 -2.42
CA TYR A 22 1.13 23.97 -1.80
C TYR A 22 1.07 25.36 -1.18
N ASN A 23 0.30 26.30 -1.78
CA ASN A 23 0.09 27.60 -1.18
C ASN A 23 -0.77 27.51 0.09
N LYS A 24 -1.75 26.60 0.10
CA LYS A 24 -2.60 26.39 1.28
C LYS A 24 -1.89 25.56 2.36
N TYR A 25 -1.04 24.63 1.96
CA TYR A 25 -0.30 23.74 2.86
C TYR A 25 1.21 23.79 2.56
N PRO A 26 1.92 24.85 3.00
CA PRO A 26 3.33 25.06 2.66
C PRO A 26 4.23 23.88 3.05
N LEU A 27 3.90 23.16 4.13
CA LEU A 27 4.64 21.97 4.52
C LEU A 27 4.67 20.89 3.40
N MET A 28 3.60 20.79 2.60
CA MET A 28 3.57 19.85 1.46
C MET A 28 4.52 20.30 0.33
N ALA A 29 4.68 21.60 0.18
CA ALA A 29 5.64 22.15 -0.78
C ALA A 29 7.10 21.89 -0.36
N GLU A 30 7.38 21.79 0.93
CA GLU A 30 8.71 21.55 1.49
C GLU A 30 9.10 20.05 1.49
N PHE A 31 8.12 19.14 1.30
CA PHE A 31 8.47 17.72 1.26
C PHE A 31 9.46 17.42 0.14
N ALA A 32 10.55 16.76 0.52
CA ALA A 32 11.64 16.39 -0.39
C ALA A 32 11.21 15.45 -1.51
N VAL A 33 10.17 14.62 -1.28
CA VAL A 33 9.61 13.68 -2.26
C VAL A 33 8.41 14.29 -2.95
N LYS A 34 8.49 14.50 -4.26
CA LYS A 34 7.35 14.91 -5.08
C LYS A 34 6.71 13.70 -5.75
N ARG A 35 5.38 13.64 -5.71
CA ARG A 35 4.61 12.52 -6.26
C ARG A 35 4.00 12.89 -7.60
N PHE A 36 4.05 11.96 -8.54
CA PHE A 36 3.49 12.07 -9.89
C PHE A 36 2.65 10.85 -10.21
N ILE A 37 1.73 10.98 -11.15
CA ILE A 37 0.92 9.89 -11.69
C ILE A 37 0.92 10.05 -13.21
N THR A 38 1.58 9.12 -13.91
CA THR A 38 1.74 9.17 -15.37
C THR A 38 0.66 8.39 -16.10
N SER A 39 -0.12 7.58 -15.40
CA SER A 39 -1.11 6.69 -15.99
C SER A 39 -2.45 6.72 -15.26
N ARG A 40 -3.44 6.10 -15.84
CA ARG A 40 -4.76 5.87 -15.26
C ARG A 40 -5.20 4.46 -15.59
N GLY A 41 -5.66 3.74 -14.55
CA GLY A 41 -6.24 2.41 -14.67
C GLY A 41 -5.22 1.27 -14.59
N CYS A 42 -5.76 0.07 -14.39
CA CYS A 42 -5.01 -1.16 -14.22
C CYS A 42 -5.73 -2.30 -14.98
N PRO A 43 -5.07 -3.09 -15.83
CA PRO A 43 -5.71 -4.18 -16.58
C PRO A 43 -5.91 -5.45 -15.75
N TYR A 44 -5.34 -5.54 -14.55
CA TYR A 44 -5.44 -6.71 -13.69
C TYR A 44 -6.82 -6.82 -13.00
N LYS A 45 -7.18 -8.04 -12.61
CA LYS A 45 -8.53 -8.36 -12.10
C LYS A 45 -8.49 -8.81 -10.64
N CYS A 46 -7.66 -8.15 -9.80
CA CYS A 46 -7.61 -8.48 -8.38
C CYS A 46 -8.96 -8.25 -7.72
N SER A 47 -9.47 -9.26 -7.00
CA SER A 47 -10.85 -9.30 -6.49
C SER A 47 -11.15 -8.22 -5.43
N TYR A 48 -10.13 -7.77 -4.72
CA TYR A 48 -10.21 -6.75 -3.66
C TYR A 48 -10.10 -5.31 -4.19
N CYS A 49 -9.65 -5.14 -5.45
CA CYS A 49 -9.37 -3.83 -6.03
C CYS A 49 -10.62 -3.25 -6.72
N PHE A 50 -10.75 -1.93 -6.71
CA PHE A 50 -11.86 -1.24 -7.39
C PHE A 50 -11.64 -1.10 -8.91
N GLU A 51 -10.41 -1.19 -9.40
CA GLU A 51 -10.07 -1.01 -10.81
C GLU A 51 -10.85 -1.92 -11.77
N PRO A 52 -11.03 -3.23 -11.49
CA PRO A 52 -11.87 -4.07 -12.34
C PRO A 52 -13.32 -3.59 -12.42
N SER A 53 -13.87 -3.07 -11.33
CA SER A 53 -15.24 -2.53 -11.30
C SER A 53 -15.34 -1.23 -12.08
N TYR A 54 -14.33 -0.34 -11.92
CA TYR A 54 -14.24 0.89 -12.69
C TYR A 54 -14.12 0.59 -14.20
N PHE A 55 -13.23 -0.33 -14.58
CA PHE A 55 -13.09 -0.74 -15.98
C PHE A 55 -14.38 -1.34 -16.55
N LYS A 56 -15.09 -2.14 -15.75
CA LYS A 56 -16.39 -2.69 -16.16
C LYS A 56 -17.43 -1.59 -16.46
N MET A 57 -17.46 -0.53 -15.66
CA MET A 57 -18.33 0.64 -15.90
C MET A 57 -17.99 1.35 -17.23
N TYR A 58 -16.70 1.42 -17.57
CA TYR A 58 -16.23 2.09 -18.79
C TYR A 58 -15.99 1.14 -19.98
N LYS A 59 -16.45 -0.11 -19.89
CA LYS A 59 -16.32 -1.08 -20.98
C LYS A 59 -16.90 -0.52 -22.28
N GLY A 60 -16.10 -0.51 -23.35
CA GLY A 60 -16.45 0.08 -24.65
C GLY A 60 -16.37 1.62 -24.71
N LYS A 61 -16.09 2.31 -23.59
CA LYS A 61 -16.00 3.78 -23.51
C LYS A 61 -14.61 4.29 -23.17
N SER A 62 -13.70 3.39 -22.77
CA SER A 62 -12.33 3.71 -22.43
C SER A 62 -11.42 2.49 -22.56
N LYS A 63 -10.12 2.73 -22.78
CA LYS A 63 -9.08 1.70 -22.58
C LYS A 63 -8.93 1.42 -21.07
N ALA A 64 -8.61 0.18 -20.71
CA ALA A 64 -8.36 -0.21 -19.31
C ALA A 64 -7.13 0.49 -18.73
N PHE A 65 -6.18 0.82 -19.56
CA PHE A 65 -4.97 1.51 -19.19
C PHE A 65 -4.70 2.65 -20.18
N ARG A 66 -4.42 3.83 -19.66
CA ARG A 66 -4.08 5.04 -20.42
C ARG A 66 -2.89 5.70 -19.77
N ARG A 67 -2.02 6.31 -20.57
CA ARG A 67 -0.77 6.89 -20.06
C ARG A 67 -0.44 8.18 -20.80
N HIS A 68 0.18 9.12 -20.08
CA HIS A 68 0.86 10.28 -20.65
C HIS A 68 2.06 9.85 -21.48
N SER A 69 2.43 10.64 -22.49
CA SER A 69 3.70 10.47 -23.16
C SER A 69 4.88 10.66 -22.21
N THR A 70 6.02 10.14 -22.56
CA THR A 70 7.26 10.37 -21.82
C THR A 70 7.61 11.84 -21.78
N GLU A 71 7.34 12.59 -22.87
CA GLU A 71 7.57 14.02 -22.99
C GLU A 71 6.73 14.81 -21.98
N TYR A 72 5.42 14.51 -21.90
CA TYR A 72 4.55 15.13 -20.92
C TYR A 72 5.05 14.90 -19.50
N ALA A 73 5.41 13.65 -19.16
CA ALA A 73 5.88 13.29 -17.83
C ALA A 73 7.18 14.06 -17.46
N ILE A 74 8.14 14.15 -18.37
CA ILE A 74 9.38 14.89 -18.17
C ILE A 74 9.10 16.38 -17.97
N ASN A 75 8.23 16.97 -18.79
CA ASN A 75 7.90 18.41 -18.70
C ASN A 75 7.11 18.74 -17.43
N GLU A 76 6.20 17.87 -16.96
CA GLU A 76 5.53 18.03 -15.67
C GLU A 76 6.54 18.03 -14.52
N ILE A 77 7.51 17.11 -14.53
CA ILE A 77 8.55 17.05 -13.50
C ILE A 77 9.40 18.30 -13.51
N LYS A 78 9.84 18.80 -14.68
CA LYS A 78 10.57 20.08 -14.82
C LYS A 78 9.80 21.21 -14.21
N ASN A 79 8.54 21.38 -14.61
CA ASN A 79 7.67 22.47 -14.09
C ASN A 79 7.51 22.45 -12.57
N VAL A 80 7.52 21.26 -11.96
CA VAL A 80 7.44 21.11 -10.49
C VAL A 80 8.78 21.43 -9.84
N MET A 81 9.90 20.93 -10.39
CA MET A 81 11.23 21.11 -9.82
C MET A 81 11.71 22.56 -9.91
N GLU A 82 11.29 23.31 -10.92
CA GLU A 82 11.57 24.74 -11.05
C GLU A 82 10.91 25.58 -9.93
N LYS A 83 9.79 25.09 -9.38
CA LYS A 83 8.98 25.86 -8.42
C LYS A 83 9.15 25.38 -6.98
N TYR A 84 9.50 24.09 -6.79
CA TYR A 84 9.45 23.47 -5.47
C TYR A 84 10.69 22.59 -5.23
N PRO A 85 11.27 22.63 -4.02
CA PRO A 85 12.42 21.80 -3.67
C PRO A 85 12.07 20.32 -3.84
N THR A 86 12.89 19.61 -4.62
CA THR A 86 12.66 18.19 -4.95
C THR A 86 13.95 17.42 -4.82
N ARG A 87 14.03 16.47 -3.88
CA ARG A 87 15.19 15.59 -3.70
C ARG A 87 14.95 14.20 -4.26
N ARG A 88 13.68 13.85 -4.47
CA ARG A 88 13.27 12.56 -5.02
C ARG A 88 11.93 12.67 -5.71
N VAL A 89 11.75 11.89 -6.76
CA VAL A 89 10.48 11.73 -7.46
C VAL A 89 9.89 10.36 -7.12
N HIS A 90 8.58 10.30 -6.87
CA HIS A 90 7.87 9.04 -6.69
C HIS A 90 6.67 8.95 -7.64
N PHE A 91 6.61 7.91 -8.45
CA PHE A 91 5.48 7.63 -9.32
C PHE A 91 4.46 6.77 -8.58
N SER A 92 3.30 7.37 -8.32
CA SER A 92 2.19 6.73 -7.60
C SER A 92 1.14 6.12 -8.54
N ASP A 93 1.57 5.74 -9.74
CA ASP A 93 0.74 4.98 -10.67
C ASP A 93 0.26 3.67 -10.05
N ASP A 94 -0.90 3.16 -10.45
CA ASP A 94 -1.32 1.82 -10.06
C ASP A 94 -0.30 0.78 -10.54
N ILE A 95 0.25 0.98 -11.77
CA ILE A 95 1.32 0.18 -12.35
C ILE A 95 2.20 1.07 -13.22
N PHE A 96 3.43 1.34 -12.78
CA PHE A 96 4.38 2.12 -13.57
C PHE A 96 5.00 1.32 -14.72
N ASN A 97 5.23 0.02 -14.53
CA ASN A 97 6.04 -0.82 -15.41
C ASN A 97 5.23 -1.65 -16.45
N LEU A 98 3.99 -1.26 -16.77
CA LEU A 98 3.15 -2.05 -17.68
C LEU A 98 3.65 -2.01 -19.15
N ASP A 99 4.19 -0.89 -19.58
CA ASP A 99 4.72 -0.68 -20.94
C ASP A 99 6.25 -0.58 -20.91
N LYS A 100 6.92 -1.65 -21.33
CA LYS A 100 8.38 -1.77 -21.32
C LYS A 100 9.06 -0.71 -22.22
N LYS A 101 8.47 -0.41 -23.40
CA LYS A 101 9.03 0.59 -24.31
C LYS A 101 8.98 1.98 -23.70
N TRP A 102 7.83 2.31 -23.13
CA TRP A 102 7.65 3.59 -22.46
C TRP A 102 8.61 3.75 -21.27
N VAL A 103 8.77 2.71 -20.42
CA VAL A 103 9.67 2.74 -19.27
C VAL A 103 11.12 2.99 -19.70
N LYS A 104 11.57 2.33 -20.77
CA LYS A 104 12.93 2.52 -21.31
C LYS A 104 13.12 3.95 -21.82
N GLU A 105 12.21 4.42 -22.67
CA GLU A 105 12.26 5.78 -23.24
C GLU A 105 12.20 6.84 -22.13
N PHE A 106 11.31 6.65 -21.15
CA PHE A 106 11.21 7.52 -19.99
C PHE A 106 12.53 7.56 -19.21
N GLY A 107 13.12 6.39 -18.93
CA GLY A 107 14.38 6.29 -18.20
C GLY A 107 15.53 7.04 -18.88
N GLU A 108 15.66 6.88 -20.20
CA GLU A 108 16.67 7.59 -21.01
C GLU A 108 16.48 9.12 -20.93
N LYS A 109 15.24 9.60 -21.08
CA LYS A 109 14.90 11.02 -20.96
C LYS A 109 15.10 11.52 -19.53
N TYR A 110 14.70 10.74 -18.52
CA TYR A 110 14.86 11.10 -17.12
C TYR A 110 16.32 11.33 -16.76
N LYS A 111 17.17 10.37 -17.07
CA LYS A 111 18.64 10.45 -16.82
C LYS A 111 19.28 11.67 -17.49
N LYS A 112 18.81 12.02 -18.69
CA LYS A 112 19.34 13.18 -19.44
C LYS A 112 18.94 14.52 -18.82
N ASN A 113 17.78 14.59 -18.13
CA ASN A 113 17.20 15.84 -17.68
C ASN A 113 17.33 16.10 -16.18
N PHE A 114 17.53 15.05 -15.36
CA PHE A 114 17.49 15.15 -13.91
C PHE A 114 18.62 14.38 -13.23
N ASP A 115 19.16 14.97 -12.18
CA ASP A 115 20.13 14.36 -11.27
C ASP A 115 19.49 14.04 -9.90
N VAL A 116 18.24 13.65 -9.89
CA VAL A 116 17.53 13.22 -8.69
C VAL A 116 17.02 11.79 -8.85
N ASN A 117 17.09 11.02 -7.77
CA ASN A 117 16.62 9.64 -7.80
C ASN A 117 15.10 9.58 -7.86
N TRP A 118 14.59 8.48 -8.45
CA TRP A 118 13.17 8.22 -8.52
C TRP A 118 12.79 6.83 -7.99
N SER A 119 11.52 6.65 -7.73
CA SER A 119 10.90 5.40 -7.27
C SER A 119 9.49 5.27 -7.82
N CYS A 120 8.94 4.06 -7.87
CA CYS A 120 7.61 3.83 -8.44
C CYS A 120 6.90 2.62 -7.83
N ASN A 121 5.59 2.53 -8.12
CA ASN A 121 4.82 1.32 -7.87
C ASN A 121 4.92 0.40 -9.10
N ILE A 122 5.18 -0.88 -8.87
CA ILE A 122 5.35 -1.88 -9.94
C ILE A 122 4.47 -3.10 -9.72
N GLU A 123 4.22 -3.82 -10.82
CA GLU A 123 3.64 -5.16 -10.78
C GLU A 123 4.67 -6.18 -11.31
N LEU A 124 4.91 -7.24 -10.55
CA LEU A 124 6.03 -8.15 -10.81
C LEU A 124 5.77 -9.16 -11.94
N THR A 125 4.51 -9.31 -12.40
CA THR A 125 4.21 -10.16 -13.56
C THR A 125 4.71 -9.56 -14.88
N SER A 126 4.74 -8.23 -14.97
CA SER A 126 5.11 -7.48 -16.18
C SER A 126 6.55 -6.96 -16.18
N ILE A 127 7.39 -7.38 -15.23
CA ILE A 127 8.79 -6.96 -15.14
C ILE A 127 9.72 -8.07 -15.64
N ASP A 128 10.81 -7.71 -16.28
CA ASP A 128 11.91 -8.60 -16.61
C ASP A 128 13.26 -7.98 -16.20
N GLU A 129 14.33 -8.72 -16.34
CA GLU A 129 15.66 -8.30 -15.89
C GLU A 129 16.14 -7.05 -16.64
N ASP A 130 15.93 -6.98 -17.96
CA ASP A 130 16.32 -5.83 -18.79
C ASP A 130 15.61 -4.55 -18.37
N MET A 131 14.29 -4.67 -18.00
CA MET A 131 13.53 -3.54 -17.48
C MET A 131 14.08 -3.07 -16.16
N VAL A 132 14.40 -4.00 -15.22
CA VAL A 132 14.99 -3.66 -13.91
C VAL A 132 16.33 -2.96 -14.11
N GLN A 133 17.18 -3.46 -15.00
CA GLN A 133 18.45 -2.82 -15.34
C GLN A 133 18.25 -1.41 -15.89
N SER A 134 17.35 -1.25 -16.87
CA SER A 134 17.05 0.06 -17.46
C SER A 134 16.53 1.06 -16.41
N MET A 135 15.69 0.61 -15.49
CA MET A 135 15.22 1.44 -14.37
C MET A 135 16.39 1.86 -13.46
N ALA A 136 17.27 0.92 -13.09
CA ALA A 136 18.43 1.22 -12.24
C ALA A 136 19.37 2.22 -12.90
N ASP A 137 19.67 2.03 -14.18
CA ASP A 137 20.56 2.88 -14.97
C ASP A 137 20.03 4.30 -15.16
N SER A 138 18.72 4.47 -15.09
CA SER A 138 18.04 5.77 -15.20
C SER A 138 17.81 6.48 -13.86
N GLY A 139 18.35 5.97 -12.76
CA GLY A 139 18.27 6.61 -11.44
C GLY A 139 17.10 6.13 -10.57
N CYS A 140 16.41 5.04 -10.96
CA CYS A 140 15.50 4.37 -10.04
C CYS A 140 16.30 3.80 -8.86
N ARG A 141 15.80 4.04 -7.64
CA ARG A 141 16.44 3.53 -6.42
C ARG A 141 15.47 2.73 -5.56
N GLY A 142 14.23 2.62 -5.98
CA GLY A 142 13.29 1.81 -5.23
C GLY A 142 11.94 1.58 -5.89
N CYS A 143 11.32 0.48 -5.52
CA CYS A 143 10.04 0.05 -6.00
C CYS A 143 9.11 -0.33 -4.85
N VAL A 144 7.81 -0.20 -5.08
CA VAL A 144 6.76 -0.69 -4.17
C VAL A 144 5.87 -1.63 -4.97
N PHE A 145 5.53 -2.77 -4.40
CA PHE A 145 4.58 -3.69 -5.02
C PHE A 145 3.70 -4.40 -3.98
N GLY A 146 2.56 -4.91 -4.43
CA GLY A 146 1.68 -5.69 -3.60
C GLY A 146 2.07 -7.17 -3.60
N LEU A 147 2.45 -7.74 -2.44
CA LEU A 147 2.47 -9.17 -2.21
C LEU A 147 1.07 -9.65 -1.81
N GLU A 148 0.38 -8.83 -1.04
CA GLU A 148 -0.97 -8.96 -0.48
C GLU A 148 -1.11 -10.14 0.49
N SER A 149 -0.79 -11.35 0.06
CA SER A 149 -0.65 -12.53 0.89
C SER A 149 0.58 -13.33 0.48
N GLY A 150 1.37 -13.78 1.44
CA GLY A 150 2.50 -14.68 1.17
C GLY A 150 2.06 -16.12 0.89
N VAL A 151 0.82 -16.46 1.24
CA VAL A 151 0.22 -17.77 0.93
C VAL A 151 -0.29 -17.76 -0.51
N GLU A 152 0.37 -18.53 -1.38
CA GLU A 152 0.09 -18.54 -2.82
C GLU A 152 -1.38 -18.92 -3.12
N SER A 153 -1.93 -19.91 -2.45
CA SER A 153 -3.33 -20.35 -2.68
C SER A 153 -4.35 -19.26 -2.33
N ILE A 154 -4.14 -18.50 -1.27
CA ILE A 154 -4.99 -17.36 -0.91
C ILE A 154 -4.85 -16.27 -1.97
N ARG A 155 -3.64 -15.94 -2.37
CA ARG A 155 -3.37 -14.92 -3.39
C ARG A 155 -4.00 -15.27 -4.72
N MET A 156 -3.88 -16.53 -5.16
CA MET A 156 -4.40 -16.99 -6.44
C MET A 156 -5.93 -17.16 -6.45
N ASN A 157 -6.52 -17.70 -5.36
CA ASN A 157 -7.90 -18.16 -5.37
C ASN A 157 -8.86 -17.19 -4.66
N VAL A 158 -8.40 -16.47 -3.65
CA VAL A 158 -9.23 -15.49 -2.91
C VAL A 158 -9.04 -14.08 -3.49
N LEU A 159 -7.79 -13.65 -3.65
CA LEU A 159 -7.46 -12.30 -4.12
C LEU A 159 -7.46 -12.18 -5.65
N ASN A 160 -7.54 -13.30 -6.38
CA ASN A 160 -7.44 -13.34 -7.85
C ASN A 160 -6.21 -12.60 -8.39
N LYS A 161 -5.13 -12.55 -7.60
CA LYS A 161 -3.84 -11.98 -8.00
C LYS A 161 -2.94 -13.11 -8.52
N LYS A 162 -2.90 -13.28 -9.84
CA LYS A 162 -2.33 -14.44 -10.54
C LYS A 162 -0.81 -14.34 -10.68
N ILE A 163 -0.10 -14.43 -9.55
CA ILE A 163 1.36 -14.42 -9.49
C ILE A 163 1.86 -15.46 -8.49
N THR A 164 2.81 -16.29 -8.88
CA THR A 164 3.37 -17.39 -8.09
C THR A 164 4.45 -16.92 -7.13
N ASN A 165 4.73 -17.70 -6.08
CA ASN A 165 5.86 -17.46 -5.18
C ASN A 165 7.19 -17.51 -5.93
N ALA A 166 7.34 -18.43 -6.88
CA ALA A 166 8.54 -18.51 -7.74
C ALA A 166 8.77 -17.20 -8.51
N ARG A 167 7.71 -16.59 -9.04
CA ARG A 167 7.81 -15.31 -9.74
C ARG A 167 8.21 -14.16 -8.83
N TYR A 168 7.72 -14.13 -7.58
CA TYR A 168 8.17 -13.15 -6.60
C TYR A 168 9.66 -13.28 -6.30
N ILE A 169 10.14 -14.51 -6.11
CA ILE A 169 11.56 -14.80 -5.84
C ILE A 169 12.42 -14.34 -7.03
N GLU A 170 12.04 -14.71 -8.24
CA GLU A 170 12.75 -14.34 -9.47
C GLU A 170 12.85 -12.81 -9.62
N ALA A 171 11.72 -12.12 -9.61
CA ALA A 171 11.68 -10.68 -9.80
C ALA A 171 12.43 -9.91 -8.69
N THR A 172 12.29 -10.33 -7.42
CA THR A 172 13.02 -9.70 -6.32
C THR A 172 14.53 -9.99 -6.37
N ASN A 173 14.98 -11.10 -6.98
CA ASN A 173 16.39 -11.35 -7.22
C ASN A 173 16.95 -10.36 -8.26
N TRP A 174 16.21 -10.02 -9.31
CA TRP A 174 16.62 -8.96 -10.24
C TRP A 174 16.71 -7.59 -9.54
N LEU A 175 15.70 -7.23 -8.73
CA LEU A 175 15.74 -5.97 -7.97
C LEU A 175 16.99 -5.90 -7.08
N LYS A 176 17.33 -6.97 -6.38
CA LYS A 176 18.56 -7.06 -5.55
C LYS A 176 19.84 -6.98 -6.38
N LYS A 177 19.90 -7.70 -7.51
CA LYS A 177 21.05 -7.69 -8.43
C LYS A 177 21.40 -6.28 -8.88
N TYR A 178 20.40 -5.47 -9.19
CA TYR A 178 20.61 -4.07 -9.63
C TYR A 178 20.46 -3.05 -8.50
N ASN A 179 20.53 -3.50 -7.25
CA ASN A 179 20.52 -2.64 -6.05
C ASN A 179 19.28 -1.70 -5.94
N LEU A 180 18.15 -2.13 -6.45
CA LEU A 180 16.87 -1.44 -6.23
C LEU A 180 16.28 -1.87 -4.89
N LYS A 181 16.10 -0.93 -3.99
CA LYS A 181 15.35 -1.16 -2.74
C LYS A 181 13.89 -1.43 -3.07
N PHE A 182 13.23 -2.30 -2.29
CA PHE A 182 11.80 -2.53 -2.51
C PHE A 182 11.04 -2.71 -1.21
N PHE A 183 9.81 -2.22 -1.24
CA PHE A 183 8.82 -2.40 -0.20
C PHE A 183 7.68 -3.26 -0.71
N MET A 184 7.13 -4.08 0.18
CA MET A 184 5.97 -4.91 -0.12
C MET A 184 4.77 -4.45 0.70
N ASN A 185 3.60 -4.42 0.06
CA ASN A 185 2.34 -4.27 0.75
C ASN A 185 1.73 -5.66 1.01
N MET A 186 1.24 -5.88 2.23
CA MET A 186 0.53 -7.10 2.62
C MET A 186 -0.79 -6.74 3.30
N MET A 187 -1.76 -7.62 3.15
CA MET A 187 -3.04 -7.56 3.84
C MET A 187 -3.21 -8.78 4.72
N PHE A 188 -3.83 -8.58 5.85
CA PHE A 188 -4.24 -9.65 6.77
C PHE A 188 -5.74 -9.59 7.02
N CYS A 189 -6.25 -10.59 7.71
CA CYS A 189 -7.68 -10.83 7.90
C CYS A 189 -8.41 -11.04 6.57
N LEU A 190 -7.78 -11.80 5.68
CA LEU A 190 -8.36 -12.20 4.40
C LEU A 190 -9.43 -13.29 4.63
N PRO A 191 -10.48 -13.35 3.80
CA PRO A 191 -11.47 -14.42 3.90
C PRO A 191 -10.80 -15.79 3.90
N LYS A 192 -11.13 -16.63 4.89
CA LYS A 192 -10.57 -17.97 5.15
C LYS A 192 -9.11 -18.01 5.60
N GLU A 193 -8.49 -16.88 5.89
CA GLU A 193 -7.13 -16.85 6.42
C GLU A 193 -7.12 -17.33 7.87
N SER A 194 -6.30 -18.35 8.15
CA SER A 194 -5.98 -18.80 9.51
C SER A 194 -4.78 -18.02 10.07
N LEU A 195 -4.53 -18.14 11.38
CA LEU A 195 -3.31 -17.61 11.98
C LEU A 195 -2.06 -18.25 11.39
N ASP A 196 -2.11 -19.55 11.06
CA ASP A 196 -0.96 -20.22 10.44
C ASP A 196 -0.71 -19.71 9.03
N ASP A 197 -1.76 -19.43 8.25
CA ASP A 197 -1.64 -18.77 6.94
C ASP A 197 -0.98 -17.39 7.07
N ALA A 198 -1.41 -16.60 8.05
CA ALA A 198 -0.83 -15.27 8.27
C ALA A 198 0.66 -15.36 8.66
N ILE A 199 1.04 -16.31 9.54
CA ILE A 199 2.44 -16.55 9.93
C ILE A 199 3.26 -17.07 8.76
N GLU A 200 2.73 -18.03 7.98
CA GLU A 200 3.41 -18.60 6.81
C GLU A 200 3.58 -17.54 5.72
N GLY A 201 2.54 -16.73 5.49
CA GLY A 201 2.59 -15.62 4.57
C GLY A 201 3.68 -14.62 4.93
N LEU A 202 3.83 -14.31 6.22
CA LEU A 202 4.89 -13.43 6.69
C LEU A 202 6.28 -14.10 6.59
N ARG A 203 6.37 -15.41 6.81
CA ARG A 203 7.62 -16.17 6.61
C ARG A 203 8.08 -16.08 5.16
N PHE A 204 7.20 -16.28 4.20
CA PHE A 204 7.53 -16.10 2.79
C PHE A 204 7.97 -14.67 2.49
N ALA A 205 7.23 -13.66 2.99
CA ALA A 205 7.59 -12.26 2.79
C ALA A 205 9.00 -11.92 3.31
N THR A 206 9.38 -12.46 4.48
CA THR A 206 10.73 -12.23 5.04
C THR A 206 11.84 -12.88 4.21
N GLN A 207 11.58 -14.01 3.55
CA GLN A 207 12.54 -14.67 2.65
C GLN A 207 12.90 -13.81 1.44
N LEU A 208 12.00 -12.93 0.99
CA LEU A 208 12.25 -12.04 -0.13
C LEU A 208 13.28 -10.94 0.20
N LYS A 209 13.59 -10.71 1.49
CA LYS A 209 14.59 -9.73 1.96
C LYS A 209 14.31 -8.31 1.46
N SER A 210 13.07 -7.87 1.58
CA SER A 210 12.67 -6.50 1.24
C SER A 210 13.32 -5.47 2.17
N THR A 211 13.29 -4.21 1.80
CA THR A 211 13.67 -3.09 2.67
C THR A 211 12.66 -2.91 3.81
N GLY A 212 11.37 -3.13 3.51
CA GLY A 212 10.31 -3.09 4.51
C GLY A 212 9.01 -3.76 4.02
N ILE A 213 8.14 -4.07 4.96
CA ILE A 213 6.83 -4.65 4.71
C ILE A 213 5.78 -3.72 5.30
N ARG A 214 4.91 -3.18 4.46
CA ARG A 214 3.75 -2.40 4.88
C ARG A 214 2.55 -3.31 4.98
N VAL A 215 1.85 -3.20 6.07
CA VAL A 215 0.72 -4.08 6.35
C VAL A 215 -0.55 -3.28 6.61
N CYS A 216 -1.67 -3.85 6.20
CA CYS A 216 -2.99 -3.37 6.57
C CYS A 216 -3.92 -4.55 6.82
N ILE A 217 -5.01 -4.28 7.54
CA ILE A 217 -6.13 -5.22 7.60
C ILE A 217 -6.99 -4.98 6.37
N LEU A 218 -7.45 -6.06 5.75
CA LEU A 218 -8.29 -5.98 4.57
C LEU A 218 -9.50 -5.07 4.82
N LYS A 219 -9.63 -4.04 4.00
CA LYS A 219 -10.83 -3.24 3.88
C LYS A 219 -11.51 -3.56 2.55
N MET A 220 -12.70 -4.09 2.62
CA MET A 220 -13.44 -4.41 1.39
C MET A 220 -14.16 -3.18 0.88
N TYR A 221 -13.91 -2.82 -0.37
CA TYR A 221 -14.59 -1.69 -1.00
C TYR A 221 -15.87 -2.16 -1.69
N LYS A 222 -16.94 -1.39 -1.48
CA LYS A 222 -18.25 -1.66 -2.13
C LYS A 222 -18.07 -1.77 -3.65
N GLY A 223 -18.71 -2.81 -4.22
CA GLY A 223 -18.68 -3.06 -5.67
C GLY A 223 -17.50 -3.90 -6.14
N THR A 224 -16.54 -4.21 -5.27
CA THR A 224 -15.48 -5.18 -5.59
C THR A 224 -16.02 -6.62 -5.58
N GLU A 225 -15.36 -7.50 -6.33
CA GLU A 225 -15.70 -8.91 -6.39
C GLU A 225 -15.60 -9.57 -5.00
N LEU A 226 -14.55 -9.23 -4.25
CA LEU A 226 -14.33 -9.74 -2.90
C LEU A 226 -15.42 -9.30 -1.92
N ALA A 227 -15.87 -8.04 -1.99
CA ALA A 227 -16.96 -7.54 -1.16
C ALA A 227 -18.29 -8.24 -1.48
N ASN A 228 -18.56 -8.47 -2.77
CA ASN A 228 -19.75 -9.21 -3.20
C ASN A 228 -19.70 -10.68 -2.73
N TYR A 229 -18.53 -11.32 -2.81
CA TYR A 229 -18.31 -12.67 -2.28
C TYR A 229 -18.53 -12.72 -0.76
N ALA A 230 -17.95 -11.80 -0.01
CA ALA A 230 -18.11 -11.73 1.44
C ALA A 230 -19.57 -11.56 1.84
N LYS A 231 -20.30 -10.68 1.15
CA LYS A 231 -21.76 -10.49 1.36
C LYS A 231 -22.54 -11.77 1.09
N ALA A 232 -22.28 -12.45 -0.03
CA ALA A 232 -22.98 -13.69 -0.41
C ALA A 232 -22.72 -14.84 0.57
N LYS A 233 -21.58 -14.81 1.27
CA LYS A 233 -21.20 -15.81 2.29
C LYS A 233 -21.59 -15.39 3.71
N GLY A 234 -22.26 -14.25 3.89
CA GLY A 234 -22.64 -13.74 5.21
C GLY A 234 -21.43 -13.33 6.06
N LEU A 235 -20.29 -13.05 5.42
CA LEU A 235 -19.05 -12.59 6.09
C LEU A 235 -19.07 -11.08 6.33
N SER A 236 -20.03 -10.35 5.78
CA SER A 236 -20.22 -8.93 6.00
C SER A 236 -21.70 -8.57 6.05
N GLU A 237 -22.07 -7.70 6.98
CA GLU A 237 -23.40 -7.14 7.11
C GLU A 237 -23.36 -5.66 6.71
N GLY A 238 -23.93 -5.32 5.55
CA GLY A 238 -24.20 -3.94 5.19
C GLY A 238 -23.22 -3.26 4.23
N ILE A 239 -23.58 -2.03 3.85
CA ILE A 239 -22.89 -1.18 2.89
C ILE A 239 -21.99 -0.24 3.69
N GLY A 240 -20.67 -0.44 3.60
CA GLY A 240 -19.69 0.47 4.18
C GLY A 240 -19.14 0.10 5.56
N GLU A 241 -19.78 -0.81 6.27
CA GLU A 241 -19.29 -1.32 7.56
C GLU A 241 -19.02 -2.83 7.43
N PHE A 242 -17.78 -3.23 7.71
CA PHE A 242 -17.41 -4.63 7.78
C PHE A 242 -17.34 -5.06 9.23
N THR A 243 -18.30 -5.87 9.64
CA THR A 243 -18.23 -6.58 10.90
C THR A 243 -17.53 -7.90 10.65
N TYR A 244 -16.27 -8.01 11.07
CA TYR A 244 -15.56 -9.29 11.05
C TYR A 244 -16.14 -10.19 12.12
N LYS A 245 -16.59 -11.39 11.73
CA LYS A 245 -17.02 -12.42 12.69
C LYS A 245 -15.80 -13.21 13.12
N ALA A 246 -15.47 -13.23 14.40
CA ALA A 246 -14.30 -13.92 14.93
C ALA A 246 -14.30 -15.41 14.54
N LYS A 247 -15.48 -16.05 14.45
CA LYS A 247 -15.64 -17.43 13.99
C LYS A 247 -15.14 -17.68 12.56
N ASP A 248 -15.15 -16.66 11.69
CA ASP A 248 -14.69 -16.78 10.31
C ASP A 248 -13.16 -16.90 10.22
N PHE A 249 -12.47 -16.69 11.34
CA PHE A 249 -11.03 -16.78 11.53
C PHE A 249 -10.68 -17.84 12.61
N HIS A 250 -11.51 -18.84 12.78
CA HIS A 250 -11.31 -19.93 13.78
C HIS A 250 -11.07 -19.41 15.22
N GLY A 251 -11.72 -18.29 15.59
CA GLY A 251 -11.51 -17.65 16.89
C GLY A 251 -10.16 -16.91 17.05
N GLU A 252 -9.36 -16.84 15.99
CA GLU A 252 -8.00 -16.29 16.05
C GLU A 252 -7.89 -14.86 15.46
N PHE A 253 -9.02 -14.20 15.15
CA PHE A 253 -9.02 -12.86 14.54
C PHE A 253 -8.08 -11.90 15.25
N HIS A 254 -8.15 -11.77 16.58
CA HIS A 254 -7.27 -10.91 17.37
C HIS A 254 -5.78 -11.23 17.16
N ARG A 255 -5.45 -12.50 17.05
CA ARG A 255 -4.06 -12.95 16.88
C ARG A 255 -3.57 -12.60 15.48
N ILE A 256 -4.42 -12.72 14.46
CA ILE A 256 -4.11 -12.31 13.09
C ILE A 256 -3.92 -10.78 13.03
N VAL A 257 -4.75 -10.01 13.73
CA VAL A 257 -4.55 -8.56 13.87
C VAL A 257 -3.20 -8.26 14.51
N HIS A 258 -2.78 -9.02 15.53
CA HIS A 258 -1.46 -8.83 16.14
C HIS A 258 -0.31 -9.15 15.18
N VAL A 259 -0.50 -9.98 14.13
CA VAL A 259 0.51 -10.18 13.09
C VAL A 259 0.85 -8.84 12.42
N THR A 260 -0.13 -7.98 12.17
CA THR A 260 0.12 -6.66 11.57
C THR A 260 1.09 -5.82 12.40
N TRP A 261 0.93 -5.83 13.73
CA TRP A 261 1.80 -5.10 14.66
C TRP A 261 3.18 -5.75 14.80
N ALA A 262 3.22 -7.07 14.73
CA ALA A 262 4.45 -7.84 14.87
C ALA A 262 5.26 -7.92 13.57
N THR A 263 4.71 -7.50 12.43
CA THR A 263 5.36 -7.66 11.12
C THR A 263 6.76 -7.06 11.08
N ALA A 264 6.92 -5.83 11.57
CA ALA A 264 8.22 -5.17 11.57
C ALA A 264 9.24 -5.90 12.47
N LEU A 265 8.79 -6.44 13.61
CA LEU A 265 9.63 -7.27 14.49
C LEU A 265 10.06 -8.57 13.77
N PHE A 266 9.13 -9.28 13.19
CA PHE A 266 9.42 -10.53 12.48
C PHE A 266 10.22 -10.30 11.20
N HIS A 267 10.02 -9.19 10.51
CA HIS A 267 10.83 -8.81 9.37
C HIS A 267 12.29 -8.57 9.78
N ARG A 268 12.52 -7.91 10.91
CA ARG A 268 13.86 -7.66 11.44
C ARG A 268 14.52 -8.90 12.04
N PHE A 269 13.72 -9.77 12.67
CA PHE A 269 14.15 -10.97 13.36
C PHE A 269 13.36 -12.20 12.90
N PRO A 270 13.58 -12.71 11.66
CA PRO A 270 12.76 -13.78 11.07
C PRO A 270 12.73 -15.09 11.87
N LEU A 271 13.78 -15.35 12.65
CA LEU A 271 13.85 -16.55 13.50
C LEU A 271 12.74 -16.60 14.56
N LEU A 272 12.24 -15.42 14.98
CA LEU A 272 11.13 -15.35 15.95
C LEU A 272 9.83 -15.94 15.39
N LEU A 273 9.68 -16.04 14.05
CA LEU A 273 8.51 -16.69 13.43
C LEU A 273 8.34 -18.17 13.82
N ARG A 274 9.42 -18.81 14.29
CA ARG A 274 9.34 -20.18 14.84
C ARG A 274 8.42 -20.28 16.05
N TRP A 275 8.32 -19.20 16.82
CA TRP A 275 7.47 -19.08 18.02
C TRP A 275 6.27 -18.14 17.78
N GLY A 276 5.93 -17.88 16.51
CA GLY A 276 4.88 -16.92 16.15
C GLY A 276 3.58 -17.14 16.90
N ARG A 277 3.06 -18.36 16.97
CA ARG A 277 1.85 -18.66 17.72
C ARG A 277 1.95 -18.37 19.22
N THR A 278 3.12 -18.59 19.83
CA THR A 278 3.36 -18.32 21.26
C THR A 278 3.52 -16.83 21.51
N ILE A 279 4.21 -16.12 20.63
CA ILE A 279 4.44 -14.69 20.75
C ILE A 279 3.14 -13.89 20.54
N LEU A 280 2.31 -14.27 19.56
CA LEU A 280 1.08 -13.57 19.19
C LEU A 280 -0.08 -13.87 20.16
N THR A 281 0.14 -13.67 21.43
CA THR A 281 -0.90 -13.80 22.48
C THR A 281 -1.62 -12.47 22.70
N LYS A 282 -2.81 -12.50 23.33
CA LYS A 282 -3.56 -11.28 23.70
C LYS A 282 -2.72 -10.31 24.55
N LYS A 283 -1.82 -10.83 25.39
CA LYS A 283 -0.95 -10.01 26.27
C LYS A 283 0.17 -9.30 25.49
N PHE A 284 0.70 -9.94 24.45
CA PHE A 284 1.83 -9.42 23.68
C PHE A 284 1.43 -8.24 22.78
N GLY A 285 0.22 -8.23 22.21
CA GLY A 285 -0.27 -7.12 21.40
C GLY A 285 -0.20 -5.75 22.11
N LYS A 286 -0.35 -5.72 23.43
CA LYS A 286 -0.24 -4.49 24.22
C LYS A 286 1.17 -3.91 24.29
N VAL A 287 2.20 -4.73 24.10
CA VAL A 287 3.62 -4.33 24.16
C VAL A 287 4.14 -3.94 22.78
N LEU A 288 3.56 -4.48 21.70
CA LEU A 288 4.05 -4.28 20.35
C LEU A 288 3.78 -2.89 19.76
N GLY A 289 2.73 -2.19 20.21
CA GLY A 289 2.35 -0.90 19.66
C GLY A 289 3.49 0.14 19.66
N PRO A 290 4.15 0.40 20.80
CA PRO A 290 5.29 1.32 20.85
C PRO A 290 6.50 0.85 20.03
N ILE A 291 6.75 -0.46 19.98
CA ILE A 291 7.89 -1.04 19.25
C ILE A 291 7.68 -0.94 17.74
N HIS A 292 6.45 -1.07 17.27
CA HIS A 292 6.09 -0.97 15.86
C HIS A 292 6.59 0.34 15.23
N LEU A 293 6.47 1.44 15.94
CA LEU A 293 6.91 2.76 15.47
C LEU A 293 8.42 2.88 15.29
N LEU A 294 9.19 2.30 16.22
CA LEU A 294 10.66 2.30 16.13
C LEU A 294 11.14 1.45 14.95
N LEU A 295 10.37 0.46 14.56
CA LEU A 295 10.72 -0.48 13.49
C LEU A 295 10.37 0.03 12.08
N HIS A 296 9.57 1.10 11.96
CA HIS A 296 9.30 1.80 10.69
C HIS A 296 10.40 2.81 10.29
N TRP A 297 11.52 2.82 10.98
CA TRP A 297 12.65 3.70 10.71
C TRP A 297 13.17 3.63 9.27
N GLU A 298 13.13 2.43 8.67
CA GLU A 298 13.58 2.26 7.28
C GLU A 298 12.64 2.93 6.26
N ASP A 299 11.33 3.04 6.55
CA ASP A 299 10.40 3.82 5.72
C ASP A 299 10.78 5.31 5.70
N ILE A 300 11.14 5.85 6.86
CA ILE A 300 11.56 7.25 7.02
C ILE A 300 12.81 7.51 6.18
N LYS A 301 13.80 6.62 6.26
CA LYS A 301 15.02 6.71 5.46
C LYS A 301 14.75 6.54 3.96
N PHE A 302 13.89 5.60 3.59
CA PHE A 302 13.58 5.34 2.18
C PHE A 302 12.95 6.55 1.50
N PHE A 303 12.04 7.25 2.17
CA PHE A 303 11.40 8.46 1.66
C PHE A 303 12.22 9.73 1.91
N ASP A 304 13.42 9.60 2.46
CA ASP A 304 14.33 10.73 2.76
C ASP A 304 13.61 11.85 3.55
N ILE A 305 12.80 11.43 4.51
CA ILE A 305 12.05 12.33 5.38
C ILE A 305 12.99 12.79 6.49
N PRO A 306 13.28 14.09 6.63
CA PRO A 306 14.07 14.60 7.73
C PRO A 306 13.47 14.18 9.08
N LEU A 307 14.30 13.80 10.04
CA LEU A 307 13.87 13.30 11.36
C LEU A 307 12.86 14.20 12.05
N TRP A 308 13.08 15.51 11.99
CA TRP A 308 12.17 16.50 12.59
C TRP A 308 10.82 16.55 11.87
N GLN A 309 10.79 16.36 10.53
CA GLN A 309 9.56 16.26 9.76
C GLN A 309 8.85 14.94 10.04
N ALA A 310 9.61 13.83 10.11
CA ALA A 310 9.05 12.53 10.49
C ALA A 310 8.48 12.58 11.89
N TRP A 311 9.17 13.20 12.85
CA TRP A 311 8.69 13.40 14.22
C TRP A 311 7.46 14.29 14.28
N LYS A 312 7.47 15.43 13.57
CA LYS A 312 6.32 16.35 13.48
C LYS A 312 5.13 15.68 12.78
N TYR A 313 5.38 14.97 11.69
CA TYR A 313 4.36 14.19 10.98
C TYR A 313 3.82 13.08 11.87
N PHE A 314 4.68 12.35 12.56
CA PHE A 314 4.31 11.33 13.52
C PHE A 314 3.49 11.91 14.68
N TRP A 315 3.93 13.00 15.29
CA TRP A 315 3.24 13.64 16.43
C TRP A 315 1.89 14.23 16.04
N ASN A 316 1.81 14.85 14.87
CA ASN A 316 0.56 15.43 14.35
C ASN A 316 -0.36 14.39 13.70
N SER A 317 0.17 13.28 13.21
CA SER A 317 -0.57 12.20 12.58
C SER A 317 -0.63 10.92 13.41
N ARG A 318 -0.10 10.93 14.64
CA ARG A 318 -0.26 9.78 15.56
C ARG A 318 -1.73 9.34 15.61
N ASP A 319 -2.60 10.32 15.57
CA ASP A 319 -4.05 10.17 15.55
C ASP A 319 -4.57 9.63 14.22
N THR A 320 -3.91 9.99 13.12
CA THR A 320 -4.24 9.53 11.77
C THR A 320 -3.52 8.22 11.43
N PHE A 321 -2.32 8.00 11.93
CA PHE A 321 -1.53 6.80 11.64
C PHE A 321 -1.96 5.62 12.53
N ILE A 322 -2.15 5.84 13.80
CA ILE A 322 -2.69 4.84 14.74
C ILE A 322 -4.22 4.80 14.64
N GLY A 323 -4.88 5.94 14.62
CA GLY A 323 -6.33 6.06 14.50
C GLY A 323 -6.85 5.91 13.06
N GLY A 324 -6.06 6.24 12.04
CA GLY A 324 -6.42 6.01 10.64
C GLY A 324 -6.38 4.54 10.26
N MET A 325 -5.44 3.77 10.81
CA MET A 325 -5.48 2.31 10.71
C MET A 325 -6.65 1.73 11.53
N ALA A 326 -6.95 2.27 12.71
CA ALA A 326 -8.07 1.84 13.54
C ALA A 326 -9.43 2.34 13.02
N LYS A 327 -9.55 3.60 12.56
CA LYS A 327 -10.80 4.13 11.95
C LYS A 327 -11.07 3.65 10.53
N ALA A 328 -10.03 3.23 9.79
CA ALA A 328 -10.20 2.61 8.48
C ALA A 328 -10.61 1.13 8.56
N GLN A 329 -10.62 0.57 9.75
CA GLN A 329 -11.00 -0.80 10.05
C GLN A 329 -12.38 -0.77 10.71
N ALA A 330 -13.17 -1.81 10.50
CA ALA A 330 -14.54 -1.88 10.98
C ALA A 330 -14.74 -1.23 12.36
N ASP A 331 -15.73 -0.37 12.49
CA ASP A 331 -16.02 0.31 13.76
C ASP A 331 -16.41 -0.68 14.87
N THR A 332 -16.86 -1.88 14.47
CA THR A 332 -17.24 -2.96 15.38
C THR A 332 -16.81 -4.32 14.86
N TYR A 333 -16.62 -5.28 15.78
CA TYR A 333 -16.43 -6.71 15.45
C TYR A 333 -17.30 -7.57 16.40
N ILE A 334 -17.65 -8.77 15.95
CA ILE A 334 -18.40 -9.73 16.78
C ILE A 334 -17.41 -10.70 17.41
N GLY A 335 -17.33 -10.70 18.74
CA GLY A 335 -16.54 -11.66 19.50
C GLY A 335 -17.04 -13.10 19.35
N ASP A 336 -16.25 -14.09 19.82
CA ASP A 336 -16.62 -15.51 19.80
C ASP A 336 -17.88 -15.81 20.62
N ASP A 337 -18.20 -14.96 21.58
CA ASP A 337 -19.39 -14.97 22.44
C ASP A 337 -20.63 -14.34 21.77
N GLY A 338 -20.51 -13.90 20.50
CA GLY A 338 -21.60 -13.26 19.76
C GLY A 338 -21.83 -11.79 20.13
N THR A 339 -21.05 -11.22 21.04
CA THR A 339 -21.20 -9.79 21.42
C THR A 339 -20.57 -8.88 20.38
N VAL A 340 -21.25 -7.78 20.07
CA VAL A 340 -20.70 -6.70 19.23
C VAL A 340 -19.77 -5.85 20.09
N ARG A 341 -18.52 -5.71 19.68
CA ARG A 341 -17.49 -4.95 20.38
C ARG A 341 -16.94 -3.83 19.50
N ASP A 342 -16.56 -2.71 20.10
CA ASP A 342 -15.88 -1.63 19.40
C ASP A 342 -14.47 -2.11 18.98
N SER A 343 -14.12 -1.90 17.71
CA SER A 343 -12.77 -2.22 17.21
C SER A 343 -11.66 -1.46 17.95
N LYS A 344 -11.99 -0.35 18.61
CA LYS A 344 -11.09 0.37 19.51
C LYS A 344 -10.57 -0.49 20.67
N GLU A 345 -11.34 -1.49 21.11
CA GLU A 345 -10.89 -2.46 22.12
C GLU A 345 -9.75 -3.36 21.60
N LEU A 346 -9.74 -3.66 20.30
CA LEU A 346 -8.66 -4.40 19.65
C LEU A 346 -7.36 -3.62 19.61
N PHE A 347 -7.47 -2.32 19.48
CA PHE A 347 -6.37 -1.37 19.26
C PHE A 347 -6.09 -0.49 20.47
N ALA A 348 -6.71 -0.77 21.64
CA ALA A 348 -6.47 -0.04 22.87
C ALA A 348 -4.97 -0.03 23.19
N SER A 349 -4.35 1.13 23.04
CA SER A 349 -2.97 1.36 23.43
C SER A 349 -2.80 1.12 24.94
N PRO A 350 -1.68 0.56 25.38
CA PRO A 350 -1.36 0.48 26.82
C PRO A 350 -1.21 1.85 27.47
N LEU A 351 -1.19 2.94 26.73
CA LEU A 351 -1.07 4.32 27.22
C LEU A 351 -2.42 5.00 27.54
N GLY A 352 -3.50 4.22 27.63
CA GLY A 352 -4.84 4.73 27.95
C GLY A 352 -5.65 5.10 26.71
N VAL A 353 -6.97 4.99 26.83
CA VAL A 353 -7.93 5.44 25.85
C VAL A 353 -7.74 6.95 25.67
N VAL A 354 -7.17 7.37 24.57
CA VAL A 354 -7.25 8.78 24.17
C VAL A 354 -8.67 9.00 23.70
N ASP A 355 -9.43 9.75 24.46
CA ASP A 355 -10.80 10.14 24.10
C ASP A 355 -10.77 10.94 22.81
N TRP A 356 -11.25 10.33 21.74
CA TRP A 356 -11.35 10.91 20.39
C TRP A 356 -12.64 11.72 20.27
N GLY A 357 -12.93 12.57 21.27
CA GLY A 357 -14.07 13.47 21.24
C GLY A 357 -14.23 14.14 19.87
N GLY A 358 -15.33 13.79 19.19
CA GLY A 358 -15.60 14.14 17.79
C GLY A 358 -15.77 15.63 17.46
N GLU A 359 -15.49 16.55 18.38
CA GLU A 359 -15.69 18.00 18.18
C GLU A 359 -14.41 18.81 17.91
N LYS A 360 -13.21 18.20 18.01
CA LYS A 360 -11.95 18.94 17.79
C LYS A 360 -11.30 18.70 16.43
N SER A 361 -11.87 17.88 15.54
CA SER A 361 -11.30 17.65 14.19
C SER A 361 -11.51 18.80 13.20
N ASN A 362 -12.34 19.80 13.52
CA ASN A 362 -12.63 20.92 12.62
C ASN A 362 -11.70 22.14 12.77
N LYS A 363 -10.62 22.05 13.54
CA LYS A 363 -9.68 23.18 13.74
C LYS A 363 -8.24 22.92 13.31
N ILE A 364 -7.95 21.83 12.61
CA ILE A 364 -6.60 21.57 12.08
C ILE A 364 -6.75 21.17 10.60
N PHE A 365 -7.14 22.12 9.77
CA PHE A 365 -6.83 22.18 8.37
C PHE A 365 -6.44 23.60 8.03
#